data_29e58edf135b85e65411d3c3cea53ebe
#
_entry.id   29e58edf135b85e65411d3c3cea53ebe
#
_cell.length_a   1.000
_cell.length_b   1.000
_cell.length_c   1.000
_cell.angle_alpha   90.00
_cell.angle_beta   90.00
_cell.angle_gamma   90.00
#
_symmetry.space_group_name_H-M   'P 1'
#
loop_
_entity.id
_entity.type
_entity.pdbx_description
1 polymer ?
#
loop_
_entity_poly.entity_id
_entity_poly.type
_entity_poly.pdbx_seq_one_letter_code
_entity_poly.pdbx_strand_id
1 'polypeptide(L)'
;MSRARSTDEDQFARIAPYYDALMANVPYGLWASYISQLALLAGRPIWPRSKLLDLATGTGSVALHFAERGCDVTGIDLSPAMIEEAKRKAAEQGADVLFLCLDLADFDLPPEFDQAVCLYDSLNYLLEPDNLKRAFANTRCALKPGGVLIFDVNTVRALEEELFTQDNRPGTDVKYHWVSKYDPKTRISRVKMDFHIPSTDERFTIIHRQRSYTDAEIRSYLAHAGFAPVAAYDAYRVTPPGPHSDRVFYVATAAGATAQ
;
A
#
# COMPACT_ATOMS: atom_id res chain seq x y z
N MET A 1 14.22 -24.17 6.64
CA MET A 1 12.96 -24.97 6.64
C MET A 1 11.81 -24.00 6.47
N SER A 2 11.28 -23.89 5.26
CA SER A 2 10.11 -23.04 4.93
C SER A 2 8.89 -23.62 5.66
N ARG A 3 8.30 -22.86 6.59
CA ARG A 3 6.98 -23.17 7.13
C ARG A 3 5.98 -23.09 5.98
N ALA A 4 5.32 -24.18 5.65
CA ALA A 4 4.18 -24.16 4.75
C ALA A 4 3.14 -23.17 5.29
N ARG A 5 2.91 -22.07 4.54
CA ARG A 5 1.88 -21.09 4.86
C ARG A 5 0.51 -21.73 4.64
N SER A 6 -0.43 -21.51 5.53
CA SER A 6 -1.80 -22.01 5.39
C SER A 6 -2.54 -21.27 4.26
N THR A 7 -3.53 -21.92 3.65
CA THR A 7 -4.36 -21.37 2.56
C THR A 7 -5.18 -20.12 2.96
N ASP A 8 -5.10 -19.70 4.21
CA ASP A 8 -5.67 -18.45 4.76
C ASP A 8 -4.77 -17.22 4.52
N GLU A 9 -3.58 -17.41 3.93
CA GLU A 9 -2.52 -16.39 3.87
C GLU A 9 -2.58 -15.49 2.63
N ASP A 10 -3.15 -15.94 1.50
CA ASP A 10 -3.38 -15.07 0.34
C ASP A 10 -4.86 -14.67 0.24
N GLN A 11 -5.26 -13.70 1.08
CA GLN A 11 -6.63 -13.18 1.08
C GLN A 11 -6.98 -12.42 -0.21
N PHE A 12 -6.02 -12.18 -1.08
CA PHE A 12 -6.22 -11.50 -2.37
C PHE A 12 -6.26 -12.45 -3.57
N ALA A 13 -5.84 -13.73 -3.43
CA ALA A 13 -5.73 -14.65 -4.55
C ALA A 13 -7.04 -14.81 -5.35
N ARG A 14 -8.18 -14.90 -4.67
CA ARG A 14 -9.48 -15.07 -5.34
C ARG A 14 -9.99 -13.81 -6.03
N ILE A 15 -9.63 -12.64 -5.52
CA ILE A 15 -10.10 -11.37 -6.08
C ILE A 15 -9.15 -10.81 -7.14
N ALA A 16 -7.90 -11.28 -7.22
CA ALA A 16 -6.89 -10.75 -8.13
C ALA A 16 -7.38 -10.61 -9.58
N PRO A 17 -8.05 -11.61 -10.21
CA PRO A 17 -8.54 -11.48 -11.59
C PRO A 17 -9.63 -10.41 -11.77
N TYR A 18 -10.32 -10.03 -10.70
CA TYR A 18 -11.43 -9.07 -10.71
C TYR A 18 -11.04 -7.74 -10.07
N TYR A 19 -9.84 -7.64 -9.52
CA TYR A 19 -9.42 -6.50 -8.70
C TYR A 19 -9.46 -5.18 -9.46
N ASP A 20 -8.96 -5.15 -10.69
CA ASP A 20 -8.97 -3.93 -11.50
C ASP A 20 -10.39 -3.49 -11.87
N ALA A 21 -11.31 -4.43 -12.13
CA ALA A 21 -12.73 -4.12 -12.36
C ALA A 21 -13.38 -3.54 -11.08
N LEU A 22 -13.08 -4.11 -9.91
CA LEU A 22 -13.53 -3.59 -8.62
C LEU A 22 -13.00 -2.17 -8.36
N MET A 23 -11.76 -1.90 -8.79
CA MET A 23 -11.03 -0.65 -8.59
C MET A 23 -11.15 0.34 -9.76
N ALA A 24 -12.02 0.08 -10.75
CA ALA A 24 -12.15 0.89 -11.98
C ALA A 24 -12.43 2.38 -11.72
N ASN A 25 -13.07 2.71 -10.60
CA ASN A 25 -13.37 4.09 -10.21
C ASN A 25 -12.26 4.77 -9.39
N VAL A 26 -11.13 4.09 -9.14
CA VAL A 26 -9.99 4.69 -8.41
C VAL A 26 -9.19 5.56 -9.37
N PRO A 27 -9.04 6.86 -9.08
CA PRO A 27 -8.34 7.78 -9.96
C PRO A 27 -6.82 7.68 -9.76
N TYR A 28 -6.21 6.56 -10.14
CA TYR A 28 -4.77 6.31 -9.94
C TYR A 28 -3.87 7.42 -10.48
N GLY A 29 -4.23 8.05 -11.60
CA GLY A 29 -3.48 9.18 -12.14
C GLY A 29 -3.46 10.41 -11.22
N LEU A 30 -4.56 10.69 -10.50
CA LEU A 30 -4.62 11.75 -9.49
C LEU A 30 -3.79 11.36 -8.25
N TRP A 31 -3.82 10.09 -7.86
CA TRP A 31 -2.99 9.58 -6.76
C TRP A 31 -1.51 9.73 -7.07
N ALA A 32 -1.06 9.27 -8.23
CA ALA A 32 0.33 9.43 -8.64
C ALA A 32 0.75 10.91 -8.71
N SER A 33 -0.15 11.81 -9.09
CA SER A 33 0.10 13.26 -9.07
C SER A 33 0.21 13.81 -7.66
N TYR A 34 -0.66 13.36 -6.74
CA TYR A 34 -0.59 13.73 -5.33
C TYR A 34 0.69 13.23 -4.67
N ILE A 35 1.09 11.98 -4.91
CA ILE A 35 2.35 11.41 -4.43
C ILE A 35 3.55 12.22 -4.95
N SER A 36 3.53 12.61 -6.23
CA SER A 36 4.59 13.45 -6.81
C SER A 36 4.64 14.83 -6.14
N GLN A 37 3.49 15.41 -5.77
CA GLN A 37 3.43 16.66 -5.01
C GLN A 37 4.01 16.50 -3.59
N LEU A 38 3.68 15.42 -2.89
CA LEU A 38 4.23 15.15 -1.56
C LEU A 38 5.75 14.92 -1.60
N ALA A 39 6.24 14.21 -2.60
CA ALA A 39 7.68 14.02 -2.83
C ALA A 39 8.39 15.36 -3.10
N LEU A 40 7.77 16.24 -3.89
CA LEU A 40 8.28 17.59 -4.14
C LEU A 40 8.36 18.44 -2.85
N LEU A 41 7.32 18.39 -2.02
CA LEU A 41 7.29 19.09 -0.72
C LEU A 41 8.37 18.59 0.24
N ALA A 42 8.74 17.30 0.15
CA ALA A 42 9.86 16.73 0.89
C ALA A 42 11.25 17.07 0.29
N GLY A 43 11.30 17.87 -0.79
CA GLY A 43 12.55 18.18 -1.49
C GLY A 43 13.14 17.00 -2.28
N ARG A 44 12.31 15.99 -2.59
CA ARG A 44 12.71 14.76 -3.30
C ARG A 44 11.76 14.46 -4.46
N PRO A 45 11.66 15.37 -5.45
CA PRO A 45 10.73 15.23 -6.56
C PRO A 45 10.98 13.94 -7.35
N ILE A 46 9.88 13.34 -7.84
CA ILE A 46 9.93 12.16 -8.70
C ILE A 46 10.12 12.66 -10.15
N TRP A 47 11.23 12.27 -10.76
CA TRP A 47 11.60 12.62 -12.13
C TRP A 47 11.61 11.39 -13.03
N PRO A 48 11.58 11.54 -14.37
CA PRO A 48 11.95 10.45 -15.26
C PRO A 48 13.31 9.86 -14.88
N ARG A 49 13.39 8.51 -14.87
CA ARG A 49 14.52 7.70 -14.39
C ARG A 49 14.74 7.69 -12.88
N SER A 50 13.87 8.31 -12.05
CA SER A 50 13.88 8.03 -10.62
C SER A 50 13.62 6.54 -10.40
N LYS A 51 14.39 5.91 -9.51
CA LYS A 51 14.15 4.53 -9.08
C LYS A 51 13.07 4.52 -7.99
N LEU A 52 11.93 3.94 -8.28
CA LEU A 52 10.77 3.91 -7.41
C LEU A 52 10.43 2.47 -7.00
N LEU A 53 10.28 2.25 -5.69
CA LEU A 53 9.82 0.99 -5.12
C LEU A 53 8.34 1.10 -4.74
N ASP A 54 7.48 0.31 -5.38
CA ASP A 54 6.04 0.22 -5.07
C ASP A 54 5.80 -0.98 -4.16
N LEU A 55 5.57 -0.70 -2.88
CA LEU A 55 5.38 -1.67 -1.80
C LEU A 55 3.91 -2.08 -1.72
N ALA A 56 3.63 -3.38 -1.66
CA ALA A 56 2.29 -3.95 -1.78
C ALA A 56 1.60 -3.45 -3.07
N THR A 57 2.28 -3.64 -4.19
CA THR A 57 1.92 -3.10 -5.50
C THR A 57 0.58 -3.62 -6.03
N GLY A 58 0.04 -4.72 -5.48
CA GLY A 58 -1.16 -5.38 -5.94
C GLY A 58 -1.06 -5.76 -7.42
N THR A 59 -2.06 -5.39 -8.21
CA THR A 59 -2.06 -5.58 -9.67
C THR A 59 -1.22 -4.55 -10.43
N GLY A 60 -0.35 -3.78 -9.74
CA GLY A 60 0.63 -2.88 -10.36
C GLY A 60 0.08 -1.57 -10.91
N SER A 61 -1.15 -1.16 -10.61
CA SER A 61 -1.76 0.05 -11.20
C SER A 61 -0.95 1.32 -10.89
N VAL A 62 -0.46 1.48 -9.66
CA VAL A 62 0.39 2.63 -9.27
C VAL A 62 1.75 2.55 -9.95
N ALA A 63 2.39 1.37 -9.91
CA ALA A 63 3.68 1.11 -10.54
C ALA A 63 3.66 1.48 -12.03
N LEU A 64 2.63 1.04 -12.76
CA LEU A 64 2.45 1.33 -14.19
C LEU A 64 2.31 2.83 -14.47
N HIS A 65 1.54 3.56 -13.66
CA HIS A 65 1.43 5.01 -13.80
C HIS A 65 2.75 5.75 -13.61
N PHE A 66 3.64 5.29 -12.73
CA PHE A 66 4.97 5.87 -12.60
C PHE A 66 5.91 5.42 -13.72
N ALA A 67 5.80 4.19 -14.21
CA ALA A 67 6.54 3.72 -15.37
C ALA A 67 6.20 4.53 -16.64
N GLU A 68 4.90 4.83 -16.89
CA GLU A 68 4.45 5.72 -17.97
C GLU A 68 5.07 7.13 -17.89
N ARG A 69 5.41 7.59 -16.68
CA ARG A 69 6.10 8.87 -16.45
C ARG A 69 7.62 8.78 -16.59
N GLY A 70 8.11 7.59 -16.99
CA GLY A 70 9.52 7.33 -17.24
C GLY A 70 10.35 6.97 -16.03
N CYS A 71 9.73 6.62 -14.89
CA CYS A 71 10.43 6.09 -13.72
C CYS A 71 10.92 4.66 -13.98
N ASP A 72 12.01 4.27 -13.33
CA ASP A 72 12.49 2.89 -13.20
C ASP A 72 11.80 2.27 -11.97
N VAL A 73 10.81 1.40 -12.20
CA VAL A 73 9.90 0.95 -11.15
C VAL A 73 10.09 -0.52 -10.82
N THR A 74 10.21 -0.81 -9.53
CA THR A 74 10.10 -2.16 -8.98
C THR A 74 8.87 -2.23 -8.09
N GLY A 75 7.96 -3.18 -8.35
CA GLY A 75 6.79 -3.46 -7.51
C GLY A 75 6.96 -4.76 -6.75
N ILE A 76 6.62 -4.76 -5.46
CA ILE A 76 6.62 -5.98 -4.64
C ILE A 76 5.24 -6.20 -4.01
N ASP A 77 4.81 -7.45 -3.94
CA ASP A 77 3.57 -7.86 -3.27
C ASP A 77 3.73 -9.27 -2.69
N LEU A 78 3.01 -9.55 -1.61
CA LEU A 78 3.01 -10.87 -0.97
C LEU A 78 2.23 -11.90 -1.78
N SER A 79 1.20 -11.48 -2.52
CA SER A 79 0.30 -12.34 -3.29
C SER A 79 0.88 -12.69 -4.66
N PRO A 80 1.20 -13.98 -4.92
CA PRO A 80 1.61 -14.42 -6.26
C PRO A 80 0.56 -14.09 -7.32
N ALA A 81 -0.75 -14.20 -7.00
CA ALA A 81 -1.82 -13.92 -7.93
C ALA A 81 -1.88 -12.43 -8.33
N MET A 82 -1.66 -11.52 -7.39
CA MET A 82 -1.54 -10.10 -7.68
C MET A 82 -0.34 -9.81 -8.58
N ILE A 83 0.81 -10.42 -8.30
CA ILE A 83 2.04 -10.25 -9.11
C ILE A 83 1.85 -10.79 -10.54
N GLU A 84 1.13 -11.89 -10.72
CA GLU A 84 0.83 -12.42 -12.06
C GLU A 84 -0.05 -11.44 -12.85
N GLU A 85 -1.09 -10.88 -12.23
CA GLU A 85 -1.93 -9.87 -12.87
C GLU A 85 -1.15 -8.59 -13.19
N ALA A 86 -0.25 -8.14 -12.30
CA ALA A 86 0.61 -7.00 -12.54
C ALA A 86 1.54 -7.23 -13.76
N LYS A 87 2.16 -8.39 -13.85
CA LYS A 87 3.02 -8.78 -14.99
C LYS A 87 2.23 -8.88 -16.29
N ARG A 88 1.04 -9.49 -16.27
CA ARG A 88 0.16 -9.57 -17.43
C ARG A 88 -0.18 -8.17 -17.96
N LYS A 89 -0.59 -7.30 -17.06
CA LYS A 89 -0.97 -5.91 -17.37
C LYS A 89 0.21 -5.09 -17.93
N ALA A 90 1.39 -5.23 -17.33
CA ALA A 90 2.61 -4.59 -17.83
C ALA A 90 2.96 -5.06 -19.25
N ALA A 91 2.87 -6.37 -19.51
CA ALA A 91 3.12 -6.91 -20.86
C ALA A 91 2.13 -6.39 -21.89
N GLU A 92 0.83 -6.29 -21.54
CA GLU A 92 -0.22 -5.74 -22.43
C GLU A 92 0.02 -4.26 -22.77
N GLN A 93 0.57 -3.50 -21.84
CA GLN A 93 0.88 -2.07 -22.02
C GLN A 93 2.28 -1.82 -22.58
N GLY A 94 3.10 -2.87 -22.74
CA GLY A 94 4.51 -2.72 -23.13
C GLY A 94 5.34 -1.95 -22.11
N ALA A 95 4.96 -2.00 -20.83
CA ALA A 95 5.65 -1.31 -19.75
C ALA A 95 6.78 -2.19 -19.18
N ASP A 96 7.95 -1.58 -18.96
CA ASP A 96 9.10 -2.24 -18.32
C ASP A 96 9.08 -1.97 -16.82
N VAL A 97 8.49 -2.92 -16.07
CA VAL A 97 8.38 -2.86 -14.61
C VAL A 97 8.79 -4.21 -14.03
N LEU A 98 9.70 -4.21 -13.06
CA LEU A 98 10.10 -5.42 -12.34
C LEU A 98 9.09 -5.72 -11.23
N PHE A 99 8.37 -6.85 -11.33
CA PHE A 99 7.46 -7.31 -10.27
C PHE A 99 8.01 -8.55 -9.56
N LEU A 100 8.09 -8.48 -8.22
CA LEU A 100 8.63 -9.53 -7.35
C LEU A 100 7.60 -9.93 -6.29
N CYS A 101 7.50 -11.24 -6.02
CA CYS A 101 6.66 -11.76 -4.94
C CYS A 101 7.46 -11.77 -3.63
N LEU A 102 7.30 -10.75 -2.80
CA LEU A 102 8.06 -10.54 -1.56
C LEU A 102 7.15 -10.05 -0.42
N ASP A 103 7.51 -10.44 0.81
CA ASP A 103 6.84 -9.99 2.04
C ASP A 103 7.45 -8.66 2.52
N LEU A 104 6.61 -7.65 2.80
CA LEU A 104 7.07 -6.36 3.33
C LEU A 104 7.89 -6.51 4.62
N ALA A 105 7.56 -7.49 5.44
CA ALA A 105 8.27 -7.75 6.68
C ALA A 105 9.55 -8.59 6.51
N ASP A 106 9.82 -9.09 5.30
CA ASP A 106 10.94 -10.02 5.05
C ASP A 106 11.48 -9.89 3.62
N PHE A 107 11.84 -8.68 3.20
CA PHE A 107 12.52 -8.46 1.93
C PHE A 107 13.89 -7.82 2.12
N ASP A 108 14.79 -8.13 1.20
CA ASP A 108 16.13 -7.55 1.12
C ASP A 108 16.38 -7.09 -0.32
N LEU A 109 16.40 -5.77 -0.52
CA LEU A 109 16.69 -5.13 -1.79
C LEU A 109 17.85 -4.15 -1.61
N PRO A 110 18.68 -3.94 -2.64
CA PRO A 110 19.85 -3.04 -2.56
C PRO A 110 19.40 -1.59 -2.30
N PRO A 111 20.25 -0.76 -1.67
CA PRO A 111 19.96 0.64 -1.34
C PRO A 111 20.07 1.53 -2.62
N GLU A 112 19.15 1.34 -3.55
CA GLU A 112 19.19 2.00 -4.85
C GLU A 112 17.96 2.85 -5.18
N PHE A 113 16.88 2.81 -4.35
CA PHE A 113 15.66 3.52 -4.64
C PHE A 113 15.71 4.98 -4.14
N ASP A 114 15.23 5.89 -4.98
CA ASP A 114 15.09 7.31 -4.66
C ASP A 114 13.82 7.55 -3.85
N GLN A 115 12.75 6.83 -4.19
CA GLN A 115 11.47 6.87 -3.50
C GLN A 115 10.92 5.44 -3.30
N ALA A 116 10.19 5.27 -2.20
CA ALA A 116 9.31 4.13 -1.97
C ALA A 116 7.89 4.62 -1.72
N VAL A 117 6.90 3.92 -2.25
CA VAL A 117 5.48 4.21 -2.00
C VAL A 117 4.80 2.95 -1.47
N CYS A 118 3.82 3.12 -0.56
CA CYS A 118 2.97 2.03 -0.09
C CYS A 118 1.56 2.58 0.08
N LEU A 119 0.69 2.32 -0.89
CA LEU A 119 -0.59 3.00 -0.98
C LEU A 119 -1.76 2.07 -0.68
N TYR A 120 -2.93 2.68 -0.50
CA TYR A 120 -4.19 1.98 -0.29
C TYR A 120 -4.23 1.21 1.03
N ASP A 121 -3.83 1.88 2.13
CA ASP A 121 -3.88 1.31 3.50
C ASP A 121 -3.19 -0.06 3.66
N SER A 122 -2.28 -0.38 2.75
CA SER A 122 -1.61 -1.70 2.72
C SER A 122 -0.86 -2.00 4.02
N LEU A 123 -0.30 -0.99 4.69
CA LEU A 123 0.39 -1.18 5.98
C LEU A 123 -0.56 -1.56 7.13
N ASN A 124 -1.85 -1.27 7.03
CA ASN A 124 -2.83 -1.73 8.03
C ASN A 124 -3.01 -3.25 8.00
N TYR A 125 -2.63 -3.95 6.91
CA TYR A 125 -2.67 -5.42 6.82
C TYR A 125 -1.52 -6.09 7.59
N LEU A 126 -0.50 -5.36 8.02
CA LEU A 126 0.53 -5.87 8.92
C LEU A 126 -0.04 -5.91 10.35
N LEU A 127 -0.67 -7.03 10.70
CA LEU A 127 -1.43 -7.17 11.95
C LEU A 127 -0.54 -7.18 13.19
N GLU A 128 0.70 -7.64 13.06
CA GLU A 128 1.67 -7.68 14.14
C GLU A 128 2.56 -6.43 14.09
N PRO A 129 2.67 -5.64 15.18
CA PRO A 129 3.49 -4.43 15.22
C PRO A 129 4.95 -4.65 14.81
N ASP A 130 5.50 -5.83 15.12
CA ASP A 130 6.89 -6.15 14.74
C ASP A 130 7.04 -6.36 13.23
N ASN A 131 5.98 -6.78 12.52
CA ASN A 131 6.00 -6.84 11.06
C ASN A 131 6.05 -5.44 10.45
N LEU A 132 5.29 -4.49 10.99
CA LEU A 132 5.35 -3.09 10.53
C LEU A 132 6.72 -2.45 10.79
N LYS A 133 7.33 -2.71 11.96
CA LYS A 133 8.70 -2.25 12.26
C LYS A 133 9.71 -2.83 11.27
N ARG A 134 9.63 -4.13 10.95
CA ARG A 134 10.50 -4.76 9.96
C ARG A 134 10.27 -4.19 8.57
N ALA A 135 9.02 -3.99 8.16
CA ALA A 135 8.70 -3.37 6.87
C ALA A 135 9.33 -1.99 6.72
N PHE A 136 9.28 -1.15 7.77
CA PHE A 136 9.96 0.15 7.75
C PHE A 136 11.49 0.01 7.70
N ALA A 137 12.06 -0.93 8.46
CA ALA A 137 13.51 -1.18 8.45
C ALA A 137 13.99 -1.67 7.07
N ASN A 138 13.31 -2.63 6.47
CA ASN A 138 13.63 -3.17 5.13
C ASN A 138 13.51 -2.06 4.07
N THR A 139 12.43 -1.26 4.12
CA THR A 139 12.24 -0.12 3.22
C THR A 139 13.37 0.91 3.39
N ARG A 140 13.78 1.18 4.65
CA ARG A 140 14.91 2.09 4.91
C ARG A 140 16.21 1.57 4.31
N CYS A 141 16.47 0.26 4.38
CA CYS A 141 17.65 -0.37 3.76
C CYS A 141 17.64 -0.27 2.24
N ALA A 142 16.47 -0.40 1.61
CA ALA A 142 16.33 -0.30 0.16
C ALA A 142 16.43 1.15 -0.38
N LEU A 143 16.16 2.15 0.46
CA LEU A 143 16.26 3.56 0.07
C LEU A 143 17.68 4.09 0.15
N LYS A 144 18.07 4.87 -0.87
CA LYS A 144 19.28 5.71 -0.81
C LYS A 144 19.25 6.65 0.40
N PRO A 145 20.40 7.10 0.91
CA PRO A 145 20.46 8.18 1.89
C PRO A 145 19.69 9.41 1.38
N GLY A 146 18.75 9.90 2.18
CA GLY A 146 17.84 10.99 1.81
C GLY A 146 16.72 10.60 0.86
N GLY A 147 16.55 9.33 0.51
CA GLY A 147 15.36 8.83 -0.18
C GLY A 147 14.10 9.01 0.67
N VAL A 148 12.92 8.88 0.06
CA VAL A 148 11.64 9.18 0.74
C VAL A 148 10.71 7.99 0.64
N LEU A 149 10.11 7.61 1.78
CA LEU A 149 8.97 6.71 1.86
C LEU A 149 7.68 7.54 1.96
N ILE A 150 6.73 7.30 1.06
CA ILE A 150 5.38 7.90 1.09
C ILE A 150 4.36 6.77 1.20
N PHE A 151 3.53 6.81 2.23
CA PHE A 151 2.50 5.78 2.43
C PHE A 151 1.25 6.38 3.05
N ASP A 152 0.15 5.67 2.94
CA ASP A 152 -1.08 6.01 3.64
C ASP A 152 -1.54 4.90 4.57
N VAL A 153 -2.30 5.30 5.58
CA VAL A 153 -2.99 4.39 6.49
C VAL A 153 -4.41 4.89 6.76
N ASN A 154 -5.30 3.94 6.98
CA ASN A 154 -6.58 4.21 7.62
C ASN A 154 -6.33 4.58 9.09
N THR A 155 -6.97 5.65 9.53
CA THR A 155 -6.83 6.11 10.92
C THR A 155 -7.51 5.16 11.90
N VAL A 156 -7.14 5.29 13.18
CA VAL A 156 -7.85 4.59 14.27
C VAL A 156 -9.35 4.88 14.20
N ARG A 157 -9.71 6.15 14.01
CA ARG A 157 -11.11 6.59 13.86
C ARG A 157 -11.83 5.87 12.72
N ALA A 158 -11.23 5.82 11.53
CA ALA A 158 -11.88 5.21 10.36
C ALA A 158 -12.18 3.70 10.58
N LEU A 159 -11.29 3.01 11.28
CA LEU A 159 -11.47 1.59 11.62
C LEU A 159 -12.48 1.40 12.75
N GLU A 160 -12.45 2.24 13.79
CA GLU A 160 -13.40 2.20 14.92
C GLU A 160 -14.82 2.55 14.53
N GLU A 161 -15.00 3.55 13.66
CA GLU A 161 -16.33 3.94 13.15
C GLU A 161 -16.82 3.03 12.00
N GLU A 162 -16.06 1.97 11.68
CA GLU A 162 -16.44 0.95 10.67
C GLU A 162 -16.78 1.55 9.29
N LEU A 163 -16.03 2.59 8.86
CA LEU A 163 -16.31 3.38 7.64
C LEU A 163 -16.16 2.58 6.33
N PHE A 164 -15.70 1.33 6.40
CA PHE A 164 -15.54 0.42 5.25
C PHE A 164 -16.74 -0.48 5.00
N THR A 165 -17.84 -0.30 5.74
CA THR A 165 -19.12 -0.94 5.43
C THR A 165 -19.70 -0.27 4.19
N GLN A 166 -19.86 -1.02 3.10
CA GLN A 166 -20.38 -0.48 1.84
C GLN A 166 -21.01 -1.56 0.95
N ASP A 167 -21.91 -1.12 0.09
CA ASP A 167 -22.55 -1.93 -0.95
C ASP A 167 -22.04 -1.54 -2.35
N ASN A 168 -22.50 -2.27 -3.35
CA ASN A 168 -22.18 -2.08 -4.75
C ASN A 168 -22.13 -0.61 -5.17
N ARG A 169 -21.07 -0.24 -5.85
CA ARG A 169 -21.02 1.02 -6.59
C ARG A 169 -21.61 0.81 -7.99
N PRO A 170 -22.42 1.76 -8.49
CA PRO A 170 -22.92 1.71 -9.87
C PRO A 170 -21.76 1.60 -10.88
N GLY A 171 -21.95 0.80 -11.93
CA GLY A 171 -20.99 0.71 -13.04
C GLY A 171 -19.89 -0.33 -12.88
N THR A 172 -19.95 -1.22 -11.87
CA THR A 172 -19.03 -2.37 -11.77
C THR A 172 -19.75 -3.66 -12.15
N ASP A 173 -19.09 -4.53 -12.93
CA ASP A 173 -19.58 -5.88 -13.23
C ASP A 173 -19.42 -6.83 -12.05
N VAL A 174 -18.69 -6.42 -11.02
CA VAL A 174 -18.51 -7.15 -9.75
C VAL A 174 -19.50 -6.60 -8.73
N LYS A 175 -20.41 -7.45 -8.26
CA LYS A 175 -21.30 -7.11 -7.15
C LYS A 175 -20.65 -7.49 -5.85
N TYR A 176 -20.77 -6.61 -4.84
CA TYR A 176 -20.17 -6.85 -3.53
C TYR A 176 -21.01 -6.25 -2.39
N HIS A 177 -20.86 -6.87 -1.22
CA HIS A 177 -21.39 -6.37 0.04
C HIS A 177 -20.31 -6.51 1.10
N TRP A 178 -19.88 -5.39 1.71
CA TRP A 178 -18.80 -5.34 2.68
C TRP A 178 -19.35 -4.92 4.04
N VAL A 179 -18.99 -5.67 5.07
CA VAL A 179 -19.33 -5.36 6.45
C VAL A 179 -18.08 -5.33 7.29
N SER A 180 -17.82 -4.18 7.89
CA SER A 180 -16.70 -3.95 8.80
C SER A 180 -17.13 -4.18 10.24
N LYS A 181 -16.23 -4.76 11.05
CA LYS A 181 -16.37 -4.92 12.50
C LYS A 181 -15.02 -4.70 13.17
N TYR A 182 -14.97 -3.76 14.09
CA TYR A 182 -13.78 -3.43 14.85
C TYR A 182 -13.80 -4.04 16.25
N ASP A 183 -12.66 -4.60 16.67
CA ASP A 183 -12.43 -5.07 18.03
C ASP A 183 -11.43 -4.14 18.74
N PRO A 184 -11.85 -3.33 19.73
CA PRO A 184 -10.99 -2.40 20.43
C PRO A 184 -9.93 -3.08 21.30
N LYS A 185 -10.12 -4.35 21.70
CA LYS A 185 -9.15 -5.09 22.52
C LYS A 185 -7.93 -5.51 21.70
N THR A 186 -8.16 -6.02 20.50
CA THR A 186 -7.10 -6.44 19.56
C THR A 186 -6.67 -5.31 18.65
N ARG A 187 -7.47 -4.23 18.52
CA ARG A 187 -7.30 -3.12 17.59
C ARG A 187 -7.32 -3.58 16.12
N ILE A 188 -8.11 -4.61 15.84
CA ILE A 188 -8.24 -5.18 14.49
C ILE A 188 -9.67 -4.93 13.99
N SER A 189 -9.75 -4.33 12.80
CA SER A 189 -10.96 -4.30 11.99
C SER A 189 -11.00 -5.54 11.11
N ARG A 190 -12.15 -6.20 11.08
CA ARG A 190 -12.42 -7.34 10.21
C ARG A 190 -13.48 -6.94 9.20
N VAL A 191 -13.12 -6.91 7.94
CA VAL A 191 -14.02 -6.61 6.83
C VAL A 191 -14.39 -7.91 6.14
N LYS A 192 -15.65 -8.34 6.29
CA LYS A 192 -16.22 -9.44 5.52
C LYS A 192 -16.69 -8.88 4.19
N MET A 193 -16.22 -9.44 3.11
CA MET A 193 -16.53 -9.04 1.75
C MET A 193 -17.18 -10.20 1.01
N ASP A 194 -18.46 -10.09 0.72
CA ASP A 194 -19.20 -11.05 -0.08
C ASP A 194 -19.22 -10.56 -1.53
N PHE A 195 -18.81 -11.39 -2.48
CA PHE A 195 -18.72 -11.08 -3.91
C PHE A 195 -19.66 -11.96 -4.73
N HIS A 196 -20.18 -11.38 -5.80
CA HIS A 196 -20.86 -12.08 -6.88
C HIS A 196 -20.38 -11.55 -8.23
N ILE A 197 -19.87 -12.44 -9.06
CA ILE A 197 -19.39 -12.17 -10.42
C ILE A 197 -20.51 -12.57 -11.40
N PRO A 198 -21.31 -11.65 -11.93
CA PRO A 198 -22.47 -12.00 -12.75
C PRO A 198 -22.13 -12.76 -14.03
N SER A 199 -20.98 -12.49 -14.63
CA SER A 199 -20.55 -13.13 -15.90
C SER A 199 -20.29 -14.63 -15.78
N THR A 200 -19.88 -15.11 -14.58
CA THR A 200 -19.57 -16.51 -14.31
C THR A 200 -20.53 -17.13 -13.28
N ASP A 201 -21.42 -16.33 -12.69
CA ASP A 201 -22.24 -16.63 -11.50
C ASP A 201 -21.41 -17.12 -10.28
N GLU A 202 -20.12 -16.82 -10.28
CA GLU A 202 -19.25 -17.16 -9.14
C GLU A 202 -19.61 -16.31 -7.93
N ARG A 203 -19.68 -16.95 -6.74
CA ARG A 203 -19.90 -16.31 -5.45
C ARG A 203 -18.85 -16.74 -4.45
N PHE A 204 -18.28 -15.80 -3.75
CA PHE A 204 -17.29 -16.09 -2.71
C PHE A 204 -17.24 -15.01 -1.64
N THR A 205 -16.71 -15.39 -0.50
CA THR A 205 -16.44 -14.49 0.63
C THR A 205 -14.95 -14.45 0.89
N ILE A 206 -14.42 -13.26 1.12
CA ILE A 206 -13.09 -13.05 1.67
C ILE A 206 -13.19 -12.22 2.95
N ILE A 207 -12.18 -12.36 3.81
CA ILE A 207 -12.14 -11.65 5.08
C ILE A 207 -10.81 -10.92 5.15
N HIS A 208 -10.87 -9.60 5.03
CA HIS A 208 -9.72 -8.76 5.27
C HIS A 208 -9.62 -8.39 6.75
N ARG A 209 -8.40 -8.33 7.25
CA ARG A 209 -8.10 -7.88 8.61
C ARG A 209 -7.11 -6.74 8.52
N GLN A 210 -7.42 -5.65 9.21
CA GLN A 210 -6.60 -4.46 9.29
C GLN A 210 -6.38 -4.07 10.73
N ARG A 211 -5.16 -3.73 11.11
CA ARG A 211 -4.82 -3.22 12.43
C ARG A 211 -4.80 -1.69 12.41
N SER A 212 -5.39 -1.08 13.43
CA SER A 212 -5.23 0.35 13.67
C SER A 212 -3.88 0.65 14.34
N TYR A 213 -3.19 1.66 13.80
CA TYR A 213 -1.96 2.21 14.36
C TYR A 213 -2.18 3.68 14.67
N THR A 214 -1.76 4.12 15.85
CA THR A 214 -1.77 5.55 16.22
C THR A 214 -0.64 6.31 15.52
N ASP A 215 -0.80 7.62 15.34
CA ASP A 215 0.27 8.49 14.81
C ASP A 215 1.58 8.36 15.62
N ALA A 216 1.46 8.29 16.94
CA ALA A 216 2.61 8.12 17.82
C ALA A 216 3.37 6.80 17.59
N GLU A 217 2.66 5.68 17.39
CA GLU A 217 3.28 4.40 17.07
C GLU A 217 3.99 4.45 15.72
N ILE A 218 3.29 4.94 14.67
CA ILE A 218 3.88 5.07 13.33
C ILE A 218 5.16 5.91 13.37
N ARG A 219 5.11 7.10 13.98
CA ARG A 219 6.29 7.97 14.10
C ARG A 219 7.42 7.32 14.89
N SER A 220 7.09 6.63 15.98
CA SER A 220 8.08 5.90 16.77
C SER A 220 8.77 4.79 15.96
N TYR A 221 7.99 4.01 15.20
CA TYR A 221 8.54 2.91 14.39
C TYR A 221 9.39 3.44 13.22
N LEU A 222 8.96 4.53 12.58
CA LEU A 222 9.74 5.21 11.54
C LEU A 222 11.07 5.75 12.10
N ALA A 223 11.03 6.40 13.26
CA ALA A 223 12.24 6.93 13.90
C ALA A 223 13.25 5.80 14.23
N HIS A 224 12.76 4.68 14.78
CA HIS A 224 13.60 3.51 15.06
C HIS A 224 14.19 2.88 13.78
N ALA A 225 13.48 2.95 12.67
CA ALA A 225 13.98 2.49 11.37
C ALA A 225 14.94 3.48 10.70
N GLY A 226 15.18 4.68 11.28
CA GLY A 226 16.10 5.67 10.74
C GLY A 226 15.46 6.64 9.73
N PHE A 227 14.17 6.93 9.88
CA PHE A 227 13.46 7.96 9.11
C PHE A 227 13.33 9.25 9.93
N ALA A 228 13.84 10.37 9.40
CA ALA A 228 13.64 11.72 9.92
C ALA A 228 14.01 12.76 8.84
N PRO A 229 13.21 13.81 8.61
CA PRO A 229 11.94 14.13 9.27
C PRO A 229 10.77 13.27 8.76
N VAL A 230 9.63 13.31 9.50
CA VAL A 230 8.36 12.68 9.14
C VAL A 230 7.26 13.74 9.13
N ALA A 231 6.68 14.01 7.95
CA ALA A 231 5.49 14.82 7.78
C ALA A 231 4.24 13.95 7.66
N ALA A 232 3.07 14.50 8.00
CA ALA A 232 1.78 13.84 7.84
C ALA A 232 0.76 14.82 7.24
N TYR A 233 -0.09 14.30 6.34
CA TYR A 233 -1.08 15.05 5.60
C TYR A 233 -2.44 14.38 5.64
N ASP A 234 -3.50 15.18 5.72
CA ASP A 234 -4.87 14.69 5.49
C ASP A 234 -5.01 14.18 4.05
N ALA A 235 -5.77 13.11 3.85
CA ALA A 235 -5.82 12.44 2.55
C ALA A 235 -6.17 13.40 1.41
N TYR A 236 -5.34 13.37 0.37
CA TYR A 236 -5.46 14.18 -0.85
C TYR A 236 -5.40 15.70 -0.64
N ARG A 237 -4.83 16.13 0.49
CA ARG A 237 -4.60 17.52 0.85
C ARG A 237 -3.15 17.73 1.27
N VAL A 238 -2.69 18.96 1.26
CA VAL A 238 -1.36 19.33 1.78
C VAL A 238 -1.46 20.03 3.14
N THR A 239 -2.52 19.73 3.88
CA THR A 239 -2.76 20.21 5.23
C THR A 239 -2.52 19.10 6.25
N PRO A 240 -2.12 19.42 7.48
CA PRO A 240 -2.00 18.43 8.54
C PRO A 240 -3.31 17.66 8.77
N PRO A 241 -3.25 16.38 9.20
CA PRO A 241 -4.43 15.62 9.56
C PRO A 241 -5.12 16.24 10.80
N GLY A 242 -6.43 16.10 10.87
CA GLY A 242 -7.27 16.54 11.96
C GLY A 242 -8.04 15.41 12.63
N PRO A 243 -8.87 15.72 13.63
CA PRO A 243 -9.61 14.69 14.39
C PRO A 243 -10.64 13.92 13.55
N HIS A 244 -10.99 14.44 12.37
CA HIS A 244 -11.95 13.83 11.44
C HIS A 244 -11.29 13.20 10.21
N SER A 245 -9.96 13.14 10.15
CA SER A 245 -9.26 12.48 9.05
C SER A 245 -9.49 10.97 9.10
N ASP A 246 -9.98 10.41 7.99
CA ASP A 246 -10.21 8.97 7.86
C ASP A 246 -8.96 8.23 7.38
N ARG A 247 -8.11 8.94 6.62
CA ARG A 247 -6.88 8.44 6.03
C ARG A 247 -5.79 9.51 6.15
N VAL A 248 -4.60 9.09 6.49
CA VAL A 248 -3.43 9.96 6.65
C VAL A 248 -2.31 9.47 5.76
N PHE A 249 -1.72 10.39 5.01
CA PHE A 249 -0.48 10.16 4.26
C PHE A 249 0.72 10.60 5.07
N TYR A 250 1.73 9.74 5.15
CA TYR A 250 3.02 10.03 5.78
C TYR A 250 4.09 10.16 4.71
N VAL A 251 4.98 11.12 4.94
CA VAL A 251 6.17 11.35 4.13
C VAL A 251 7.38 11.29 5.06
N ALA A 252 8.17 10.23 4.93
CA ALA A 252 9.27 9.93 5.81
C ALA A 252 10.59 9.92 5.03
N THR A 253 11.55 10.78 5.42
CA THR A 253 12.84 10.87 4.75
C THR A 253 13.83 9.91 5.40
N ALA A 254 14.49 9.08 4.61
CA ALA A 254 15.59 8.23 5.06
C ALA A 254 16.74 9.11 5.53
N ALA A 255 17.09 9.06 6.82
CA ALA A 255 18.21 9.84 7.36
C ALA A 255 19.48 9.55 6.56
N GLY A 256 20.23 10.59 6.19
CA GLY A 256 21.56 10.44 5.62
C GLY A 256 22.47 9.65 6.59
N ALA A 257 23.44 8.91 6.07
CA ALA A 257 24.48 8.38 6.92
C ALA A 257 25.10 9.58 7.66
N THR A 258 24.94 9.61 9.00
CA THR A 258 25.72 10.55 9.82
C THR A 258 27.17 10.25 9.51
N ALA A 259 27.85 11.19 8.85
CA ALA A 259 29.31 11.11 8.76
C ALA A 259 29.83 11.02 10.19
N GLN A 260 30.38 9.84 10.54
CA GLN A 260 31.15 9.64 11.75
C GLN A 260 32.52 10.28 11.58
#